data_7af665832f42890c22336dc33361dc76
#
_entry.id   7af665832f42890c22336dc33361dc76
#
_cell.length_a   1.000
_cell.length_b   1.000
_cell.length_c   1.000
_cell.angle_alpha   90.00
_cell.angle_beta   90.00
_cell.angle_gamma   90.00
#
_symmetry.space_group_name_H-M   'P 1'
#
loop_
_entity.id
_entity.type
_entity.pdbx_description
1 polymer ?
#
loop_
_entity_poly.entity_id
_entity_poly.type
_entity_poly.pdbx_seq_one_letter_code
_entity_poly.pdbx_strand_id
1 'polypeptide(L)'
;KRLEAISQLEDLGAGFALATHDLEIRGAGELLGDDQSGQIASIGFSLYMDMLDKAVNALKEGREPSLDDATSGHTEVELRIPALLPEDYIADVNTRLSLYKRLASCTSQDDIDEFQVECIDRFGLLPEPAKNLIEVAEIKLKAQALGILKVDLSAQGGTIEFKETTKVNPGYIISLVQTKPNTFKFEGSQKLRLVKKTETAKERIAFISDIIADFAKESR
;
A
#
# COMPACT_ATOMS: atom_id res chain seq x y z
N LYS A 1 -18.56 26.63 -6.96
CA LYS A 1 -17.24 26.00 -6.67
C LYS A 1 -16.99 24.72 -7.48
N ARG A 2 -17.89 23.68 -7.44
CA ARG A 2 -17.71 22.44 -8.23
C ARG A 2 -17.75 22.67 -9.74
N LEU A 3 -18.66 23.52 -10.22
CA LEU A 3 -18.78 23.87 -11.65
C LEU A 3 -17.64 24.79 -12.12
N GLU A 4 -17.11 25.63 -11.26
CA GLU A 4 -15.94 26.47 -11.54
C GLU A 4 -14.65 25.63 -11.66
N ALA A 5 -14.50 24.58 -10.85
CA ALA A 5 -13.37 23.65 -10.97
C ALA A 5 -13.40 22.88 -12.30
N ILE A 6 -14.59 22.50 -12.80
CA ILE A 6 -14.74 21.79 -14.07
C ILE A 6 -14.47 22.71 -15.28
N SER A 7 -14.75 24.01 -15.21
CA SER A 7 -14.51 24.94 -16.30
C SER A 7 -13.04 25.35 -16.51
N GLN A 8 -12.15 25.02 -15.56
CA GLN A 8 -10.71 25.27 -15.66
C GLN A 8 -9.91 24.10 -16.24
N LEU A 9 -10.60 23.07 -16.76
CA LEU A 9 -10.05 21.78 -17.14
C LEU A 9 -9.72 21.66 -18.62
N GLU A 10 -8.87 22.53 -19.17
CA GLU A 10 -8.34 22.38 -20.54
C GLU A 10 -7.02 21.61 -20.64
N ASP A 11 -6.45 21.09 -19.54
CA ASP A 11 -5.16 20.40 -19.54
C ASP A 11 -5.21 18.98 -18.95
N LEU A 12 -4.39 18.07 -19.48
CA LEU A 12 -4.25 16.65 -19.03
C LEU A 12 -3.93 16.46 -17.53
N GLY A 13 -3.48 17.52 -16.85
CA GLY A 13 -3.25 17.56 -15.40
C GLY A 13 -4.51 17.81 -14.55
N ALA A 14 -5.60 18.13 -15.18
CA ALA A 14 -6.82 18.64 -14.54
C ALA A 14 -7.63 17.55 -13.83
N GLY A 15 -7.61 16.31 -14.30
CA GLY A 15 -8.24 15.19 -13.61
C GLY A 15 -7.59 14.91 -12.25
N PHE A 16 -6.30 15.12 -12.16
CA PHE A 16 -5.54 15.01 -10.90
C PHE A 16 -5.89 16.16 -9.93
N ALA A 17 -5.91 17.39 -10.43
CA ALA A 17 -6.30 18.56 -9.62
C ALA A 17 -7.75 18.44 -9.12
N LEU A 18 -8.65 17.88 -9.95
CA LEU A 18 -10.05 17.64 -9.56
C LEU A 18 -10.17 16.56 -8.49
N ALA A 19 -9.45 15.47 -8.61
CA ALA A 19 -9.44 14.39 -7.61
C ALA A 19 -8.85 14.90 -6.27
N THR A 20 -7.81 15.71 -6.32
CA THR A 20 -7.22 16.35 -5.14
C THR A 20 -8.19 17.32 -4.49
N HIS A 21 -8.86 18.15 -5.30
CA HIS A 21 -9.85 19.11 -4.82
C HIS A 21 -11.12 18.45 -4.28
N ASP A 22 -11.53 17.29 -4.83
CA ASP A 22 -12.67 16.53 -4.31
C ASP A 22 -12.31 15.84 -2.98
N LEU A 23 -11.08 15.38 -2.81
CA LEU A 23 -10.53 14.89 -1.53
C LEU A 23 -10.45 16.01 -0.47
N GLU A 24 -10.05 17.22 -0.85
CA GLU A 24 -10.03 18.40 0.03
C GLU A 24 -11.44 18.86 0.43
N ILE A 25 -12.40 18.88 -0.52
CA ILE A 25 -13.77 19.37 -0.29
C ILE A 25 -14.59 18.38 0.52
N ARG A 26 -14.39 17.10 0.33
CA ARG A 26 -15.13 16.03 1.04
C ARG A 26 -14.55 15.73 2.41
N GLY A 27 -13.29 16.11 2.66
CA GLY A 27 -12.55 15.63 3.82
C GLY A 27 -12.49 14.09 3.83
N ALA A 28 -11.36 13.50 4.03
CA ALA A 28 -11.24 12.02 4.07
C ALA A 28 -12.13 11.36 5.14
N GLY A 29 -12.69 12.14 6.09
CA GLY A 29 -13.55 11.68 7.18
C GLY A 29 -15.03 11.52 6.86
N GLU A 30 -15.57 12.28 5.89
CA GLU A 30 -17.03 12.30 5.64
C GLU A 30 -17.59 11.09 4.87
N LEU A 31 -16.74 10.37 4.15
CA LEU A 31 -17.17 9.24 3.29
C LEU A 31 -17.20 7.88 3.99
N LEU A 32 -16.51 7.68 5.13
CA LEU A 32 -16.25 6.34 5.66
C LEU A 32 -16.20 6.22 7.19
N GLY A 33 -16.58 7.24 7.94
CA GLY A 33 -16.42 7.25 9.41
C GLY A 33 -14.95 7.46 9.82
N ASP A 34 -14.77 8.13 10.96
CA ASP A 34 -13.47 8.61 11.44
C ASP A 34 -12.38 7.53 11.56
N ASP A 35 -12.76 6.27 11.78
CA ASP A 35 -11.82 5.15 11.95
C ASP A 35 -11.31 4.52 10.62
N GLN A 36 -11.90 4.85 9.47
CA GLN A 36 -11.56 4.24 8.17
C GLN A 36 -10.94 5.22 7.16
N SER A 37 -11.01 6.51 7.41
CA SER A 37 -10.61 7.56 6.46
C SER A 37 -9.12 7.56 6.11
N GLY A 38 -8.25 7.26 7.08
CA GLY A 38 -6.80 7.23 6.86
C GLY A 38 -6.32 6.09 5.97
N GLN A 39 -7.04 4.97 5.94
CA GLN A 39 -6.65 3.77 5.18
C GLN A 39 -7.00 3.86 3.71
N ILE A 40 -8.17 4.39 3.38
CA ILE A 40 -8.63 4.49 1.99
C ILE A 40 -7.89 5.59 1.23
N ALA A 41 -7.52 6.69 1.91
CA ALA A 41 -6.72 7.73 1.29
C ALA A 41 -5.33 7.22 0.87
N SER A 42 -4.68 6.35 1.66
CA SER A 42 -3.34 5.84 1.33
C SER A 42 -3.38 4.70 0.31
N ILE A 43 -4.30 3.75 0.44
CA ILE A 43 -4.40 2.59 -0.46
C ILE A 43 -5.03 2.98 -1.79
N GLY A 44 -6.14 3.72 -1.77
CA GLY A 44 -6.79 4.21 -2.97
C GLY A 44 -5.92 5.16 -3.78
N PHE A 45 -5.14 6.01 -3.12
CA PHE A 45 -4.23 6.94 -3.77
C PHE A 45 -3.04 6.23 -4.42
N SER A 46 -2.42 5.28 -3.74
CA SER A 46 -1.32 4.47 -4.29
C SER A 46 -1.76 3.70 -5.53
N LEU A 47 -2.91 3.01 -5.46
CA LEU A 47 -3.46 2.29 -6.60
C LEU A 47 -3.82 3.25 -7.75
N TYR A 48 -4.43 4.39 -7.46
CA TYR A 48 -4.77 5.41 -8.46
C TYR A 48 -3.52 5.95 -9.16
N MET A 49 -2.45 6.27 -8.43
CA MET A 49 -1.21 6.76 -9.00
C MET A 49 -0.52 5.71 -9.86
N ASP A 50 -0.51 4.46 -9.42
CA ASP A 50 0.02 3.34 -10.18
C ASP A 50 -0.76 3.10 -11.48
N MET A 51 -2.09 3.19 -11.43
CA MET A 51 -2.94 3.11 -12.63
C MET A 51 -2.68 4.26 -13.59
N LEU A 52 -2.51 5.47 -13.06
CA LEU A 52 -2.23 6.66 -13.87
C LEU A 52 -0.85 6.56 -14.54
N ASP A 53 0.20 6.18 -13.82
CA ASP A 53 1.54 6.02 -14.38
C ASP A 53 1.57 4.91 -15.45
N LYS A 54 0.88 3.79 -15.24
CA LYS A 54 0.75 2.73 -16.27
C LYS A 54 -0.02 3.20 -17.48
N ALA A 55 -1.13 3.93 -17.29
CA ALA A 55 -1.91 4.48 -18.39
C ALA A 55 -1.08 5.47 -19.22
N VAL A 56 -0.33 6.36 -18.55
CA VAL A 56 0.57 7.34 -19.21
C VAL A 56 1.69 6.63 -19.98
N ASN A 57 2.29 5.59 -19.40
CA ASN A 57 3.35 4.82 -20.06
C ASN A 57 2.81 4.04 -21.26
N ALA A 58 1.64 3.39 -21.15
CA ALA A 58 0.98 2.73 -22.28
C ALA A 58 0.70 3.70 -23.42
N LEU A 59 0.20 4.90 -23.12
CA LEU A 59 -0.04 5.94 -24.13
C LEU A 59 1.26 6.44 -24.77
N LYS A 60 2.35 6.62 -24.02
CA LYS A 60 3.67 6.98 -24.55
C LYS A 60 4.23 5.91 -25.49
N GLU A 61 3.93 4.64 -25.25
CA GLU A 61 4.32 3.52 -26.07
C GLU A 61 3.33 3.26 -27.23
N GLY A 62 2.28 4.10 -27.38
CA GLY A 62 1.27 3.99 -28.44
C GLY A 62 0.30 2.82 -28.24
N ARG A 63 0.18 2.29 -27.01
CA ARG A 63 -0.77 1.24 -26.65
C ARG A 63 -1.98 1.83 -25.93
N GLU A 64 -3.16 1.24 -26.13
CA GLU A 64 -4.33 1.61 -25.34
C GLU A 64 -4.17 1.08 -23.90
N PRO A 65 -4.40 1.92 -22.86
CA PRO A 65 -4.38 1.49 -21.48
C PRO A 65 -5.45 0.44 -21.21
N SER A 66 -5.07 -0.73 -20.70
CA SER A 66 -5.99 -1.77 -20.26
C SER A 66 -6.15 -1.75 -18.74
N LEU A 67 -7.39 -1.88 -18.26
CA LEU A 67 -7.64 -2.01 -16.81
C LEU A 67 -7.02 -3.29 -16.22
N ASP A 68 -6.94 -4.35 -17.02
CA ASP A 68 -6.32 -5.62 -16.63
C ASP A 68 -4.80 -5.47 -16.48
N ASP A 69 -4.14 -4.69 -17.35
CA ASP A 69 -2.72 -4.35 -17.23
C ASP A 69 -2.47 -3.41 -16.02
N ALA A 70 -3.43 -2.54 -15.72
CA ALA A 70 -3.33 -1.63 -14.58
C ALA A 70 -3.43 -2.35 -13.23
N THR A 71 -4.21 -3.42 -13.14
CA THR A 71 -4.43 -4.20 -11.90
C THR A 71 -3.58 -5.47 -11.83
N SER A 72 -3.15 -6.00 -12.97
CA SER A 72 -2.32 -7.19 -13.04
C SER A 72 -0.90 -6.92 -12.51
N GLY A 73 -0.53 -7.67 -11.49
CA GLY A 73 0.85 -7.65 -10.96
C GLY A 73 1.08 -6.80 -9.71
N HIS A 74 0.10 -6.00 -9.26
CA HIS A 74 0.25 -5.25 -8.01
C HIS A 74 0.16 -6.15 -6.79
N THR A 75 1.06 -5.89 -5.85
CA THR A 75 0.95 -6.40 -4.49
C THR A 75 0.20 -5.38 -3.65
N GLU A 76 -0.89 -5.80 -3.04
CA GLU A 76 -1.68 -4.99 -2.13
C GLU A 76 -1.35 -5.37 -0.68
N VAL A 77 -1.13 -4.35 0.17
CA VAL A 77 -0.90 -4.55 1.61
C VAL A 77 -1.87 -3.70 2.39
N GLU A 78 -2.81 -4.33 3.06
CA GLU A 78 -3.84 -3.71 3.87
C GLU A 78 -3.72 -4.18 5.32
N LEU A 79 -3.17 -3.34 6.19
CA LEU A 79 -2.96 -3.68 7.61
C LEU A 79 -4.00 -3.06 8.54
N ARG A 80 -4.88 -2.19 8.04
CA ARG A 80 -5.89 -1.48 8.82
C ARG A 80 -5.30 -0.77 10.04
N ILE A 81 -4.27 0.02 9.76
CA ILE A 81 -3.54 0.86 10.71
C ILE A 81 -3.45 2.28 10.16
N PRO A 82 -3.30 3.29 11.00
CA PRO A 82 -2.97 4.64 10.54
C PRO A 82 -1.59 4.62 9.85
N ALA A 83 -1.57 4.75 8.52
CA ALA A 83 -0.37 4.73 7.69
C ALA A 83 -0.47 5.87 6.65
N LEU A 84 -0.08 7.09 7.06
CA LEU A 84 -0.26 8.30 6.25
C LEU A 84 0.75 9.38 6.67
N LEU A 85 0.90 10.40 5.82
CA LEU A 85 1.60 11.65 6.15
C LEU A 85 0.59 12.63 6.76
N PRO A 86 0.60 12.86 8.08
CA PRO A 86 -0.39 13.71 8.74
C PRO A 86 -0.27 15.18 8.29
N GLU A 87 -1.36 15.92 8.35
CA GLU A 87 -1.41 17.33 8.00
C GLU A 87 -0.59 18.21 8.95
N ASP A 88 -0.56 17.87 10.23
CA ASP A 88 0.26 18.53 11.25
C ASP A 88 1.76 18.30 11.05
N TYR A 89 2.14 17.22 10.34
CA TYR A 89 3.53 16.95 9.96
C TYR A 89 3.91 17.65 8.64
N ILE A 90 3.04 17.61 7.64
CA ILE A 90 3.23 18.26 6.34
C ILE A 90 1.93 18.97 5.95
N ALA A 91 1.84 20.27 6.18
CA ALA A 91 0.60 21.02 5.97
C ALA A 91 0.23 21.15 4.48
N ASP A 92 1.23 21.27 3.58
CA ASP A 92 0.97 21.46 2.15
C ASP A 92 0.55 20.15 1.47
N VAL A 93 -0.67 20.15 0.92
CA VAL A 93 -1.27 18.97 0.23
C VAL A 93 -0.45 18.56 -0.98
N ASN A 94 0.03 19.49 -1.79
CA ASN A 94 0.80 19.17 -3.00
C ASN A 94 2.13 18.48 -2.65
N THR A 95 2.76 18.93 -1.57
CA THR A 95 3.97 18.29 -1.03
C THR A 95 3.66 16.87 -0.56
N ARG A 96 2.56 16.66 0.18
CA ARG A 96 2.15 15.29 0.59
C ARG A 96 1.91 14.39 -0.61
N LEU A 97 1.19 14.87 -1.63
CA LEU A 97 0.92 14.11 -2.86
C LEU A 97 2.21 13.74 -3.61
N SER A 98 3.15 14.69 -3.71
CA SER A 98 4.45 14.44 -4.33
C SER A 98 5.25 13.36 -3.58
N LEU A 99 5.21 13.40 -2.24
CA LEU A 99 5.88 12.39 -1.41
C LEU A 99 5.20 11.02 -1.50
N TYR A 100 3.87 10.95 -1.54
CA TYR A 100 3.18 9.68 -1.78
C TYR A 100 3.54 9.08 -3.15
N LYS A 101 3.59 9.93 -4.18
CA LYS A 101 4.03 9.49 -5.52
C LYS A 101 5.46 8.96 -5.48
N ARG A 102 6.38 9.66 -4.82
CA ARG A 102 7.77 9.22 -4.68
C ARG A 102 7.87 7.89 -3.93
N LEU A 103 7.17 7.74 -2.79
CA LEU A 103 7.14 6.49 -2.05
C LEU A 103 6.56 5.34 -2.87
N ALA A 104 5.51 5.59 -3.64
CA ALA A 104 4.91 4.58 -4.53
C ALA A 104 5.85 4.16 -5.67
N SER A 105 6.79 5.02 -6.08
CA SER A 105 7.79 4.72 -7.11
C SER A 105 9.07 4.06 -6.59
N CYS A 106 9.22 3.87 -5.27
CA CYS A 106 10.36 3.16 -4.69
C CYS A 106 10.35 1.69 -5.14
N THR A 107 11.49 1.22 -5.63
CA THR A 107 11.69 -0.13 -6.14
C THR A 107 12.71 -0.94 -5.34
N SER A 108 13.44 -0.28 -4.45
CA SER A 108 14.46 -0.88 -3.59
C SER A 108 14.33 -0.39 -2.14
N GLN A 109 15.00 -1.08 -1.22
CA GLN A 109 15.10 -0.65 0.17
C GLN A 109 15.84 0.69 0.26
N ASP A 110 16.90 0.87 -0.53
CA ASP A 110 17.69 2.10 -0.55
C ASP A 110 16.84 3.31 -0.93
N ASP A 111 15.90 3.16 -1.89
CA ASP A 111 14.95 4.22 -2.27
C ASP A 111 14.05 4.62 -1.09
N ILE A 112 13.61 3.63 -0.30
CA ILE A 112 12.76 3.86 0.89
C ILE A 112 13.57 4.54 1.99
N ASP A 113 14.81 4.12 2.20
CA ASP A 113 15.70 4.71 3.19
C ASP A 113 16.03 6.17 2.83
N GLU A 114 16.30 6.48 1.54
CA GLU A 114 16.47 7.85 1.06
C GLU A 114 15.21 8.69 1.23
N PHE A 115 14.04 8.11 0.96
CA PHE A 115 12.76 8.78 1.20
C PHE A 115 12.58 9.13 2.68
N GLN A 116 12.91 8.21 3.58
CA GLN A 116 12.84 8.41 5.01
C GLN A 116 13.77 9.54 5.45
N VAL A 117 15.01 9.55 4.98
CA VAL A 117 16.00 10.60 5.27
C VAL A 117 15.50 11.95 4.78
N GLU A 118 14.99 12.04 3.55
CA GLU A 118 14.42 13.29 3.04
C GLU A 118 13.27 13.82 3.88
N CYS A 119 12.35 12.93 4.30
CA CYS A 119 11.25 13.33 5.17
C CYS A 119 11.74 13.92 6.50
N ILE A 120 12.75 13.28 7.11
CA ILE A 120 13.32 13.75 8.38
C ILE A 120 14.06 15.08 8.19
N ASP A 121 14.85 15.21 7.14
CA ASP A 121 15.63 16.43 6.88
C ASP A 121 14.76 17.65 6.60
N ARG A 122 13.64 17.45 5.91
CA ARG A 122 12.75 18.55 5.50
C ARG A 122 11.69 18.91 6.53
N PHE A 123 11.18 17.94 7.26
CA PHE A 123 9.98 18.09 8.08
C PHE A 123 10.20 17.70 9.55
N GLY A 124 11.38 17.17 9.90
CA GLY A 124 11.69 16.72 11.25
C GLY A 124 11.31 15.27 11.50
N LEU A 125 11.28 14.89 12.79
CA LEU A 125 11.06 13.51 13.19
C LEU A 125 9.72 12.98 12.70
N LEU A 126 9.73 11.77 12.14
CA LEU A 126 8.54 11.08 11.65
C LEU A 126 7.55 10.79 12.78
N PRO A 127 6.29 11.23 12.66
CA PRO A 127 5.22 10.79 13.55
C PRO A 127 4.86 9.32 13.29
N GLU A 128 4.22 8.66 14.25
CA GLU A 128 3.88 7.23 14.15
C GLU A 128 3.12 6.85 12.87
N PRO A 129 2.12 7.61 12.37
CA PRO A 129 1.47 7.26 11.10
C PRO A 129 2.40 7.29 9.89
N ALA A 130 3.39 8.21 9.88
CA ALA A 130 4.39 8.28 8.80
C ALA A 130 5.40 7.12 8.87
N LYS A 131 5.80 6.70 10.08
CA LYS A 131 6.61 5.48 10.26
C LYS A 131 5.86 4.24 9.76
N ASN A 132 4.60 4.08 10.17
CA ASN A 132 3.76 2.98 9.71
C ASN A 132 3.64 2.96 8.18
N LEU A 133 3.52 4.13 7.54
CA LEU A 133 3.45 4.24 6.08
C LEU A 133 4.72 3.70 5.41
N ILE A 134 5.90 4.04 5.94
CA ILE A 134 7.18 3.56 5.44
C ILE A 134 7.30 2.05 5.65
N GLU A 135 6.98 1.53 6.84
CA GLU A 135 7.03 0.09 7.13
C GLU A 135 6.05 -0.71 6.23
N VAL A 136 4.87 -0.17 5.93
CA VAL A 136 3.93 -0.78 4.96
C VAL A 136 4.53 -0.79 3.55
N ALA A 137 5.24 0.26 3.13
CA ALA A 137 5.91 0.29 1.84
C ALA A 137 7.04 -0.74 1.75
N GLU A 138 7.82 -0.93 2.81
CA GLU A 138 8.84 -1.99 2.88
C GLU A 138 8.23 -3.39 2.81
N ILE A 139 7.13 -3.63 3.55
CA ILE A 139 6.39 -4.88 3.51
C ILE A 139 5.90 -5.15 2.08
N LYS A 140 5.33 -4.14 1.42
CA LYS A 140 4.84 -4.24 0.04
C LYS A 140 5.98 -4.61 -0.93
N LEU A 141 7.13 -3.96 -0.81
CA LEU A 141 8.30 -4.24 -1.64
C LEU A 141 8.77 -5.71 -1.50
N LYS A 142 8.92 -6.17 -0.25
CA LYS A 142 9.33 -7.56 0.05
C LYS A 142 8.29 -8.58 -0.40
N ALA A 143 7.01 -8.31 -0.17
CA ALA A 143 5.90 -9.16 -0.60
C ALA A 143 5.82 -9.27 -2.14
N GLN A 144 6.04 -8.15 -2.85
CA GLN A 144 6.08 -8.13 -4.31
C GLN A 144 7.22 -9.00 -4.87
N ALA A 145 8.41 -8.93 -4.27
CA ALA A 145 9.56 -9.75 -4.67
C ALA A 145 9.30 -11.26 -4.52
N LEU A 146 8.46 -11.66 -3.56
CA LEU A 146 8.06 -13.04 -3.30
C LEU A 146 6.88 -13.51 -4.16
N GLY A 147 6.26 -12.62 -4.94
CA GLY A 147 5.07 -12.96 -5.71
C GLY A 147 3.83 -13.14 -4.83
N ILE A 148 3.70 -12.36 -3.76
CA ILE A 148 2.49 -12.24 -2.96
C ILE A 148 1.57 -11.25 -3.68
N LEU A 149 0.31 -11.61 -3.86
CA LEU A 149 -0.70 -10.79 -4.51
C LEU A 149 -1.33 -9.80 -3.53
N LYS A 150 -1.76 -10.31 -2.37
CA LYS A 150 -2.42 -9.49 -1.35
C LYS A 150 -2.05 -9.93 0.06
N VAL A 151 -1.88 -8.96 0.93
CA VAL A 151 -1.82 -9.12 2.38
C VAL A 151 -2.96 -8.30 2.97
N ASP A 152 -3.93 -8.94 3.57
CA ASP A 152 -5.03 -8.28 4.30
C ASP A 152 -4.98 -8.75 5.76
N LEU A 153 -4.67 -7.84 6.68
CA LEU A 153 -4.52 -8.17 8.10
C LEU A 153 -5.22 -7.13 8.97
N SER A 154 -6.15 -7.61 9.78
CA SER A 154 -6.87 -6.84 10.79
C SER A 154 -6.41 -7.19 12.21
N ALA A 155 -7.01 -6.54 13.20
CA ALA A 155 -6.80 -6.89 14.62
C ALA A 155 -7.21 -8.34 14.96
N GLN A 156 -8.10 -8.95 14.18
CA GLN A 156 -8.61 -10.30 14.43
C GLN A 156 -7.89 -11.41 13.64
N GLY A 157 -6.97 -11.04 12.77
CA GLY A 157 -6.31 -11.92 11.82
C GLY A 157 -6.53 -11.45 10.38
N GLY A 158 -6.22 -12.32 9.42
CA GLY A 158 -6.32 -11.92 8.01
C GLY A 158 -5.93 -13.02 7.05
N THR A 159 -5.49 -12.62 5.85
CA THR A 159 -5.10 -13.55 4.78
C THR A 159 -3.88 -13.05 4.01
N ILE A 160 -3.10 -13.99 3.50
CA ILE A 160 -2.08 -13.76 2.47
C ILE A 160 -2.52 -14.50 1.23
N GLU A 161 -2.59 -13.81 0.10
CA GLU A 161 -2.92 -14.36 -1.20
C GLU A 161 -1.68 -14.38 -2.10
N PHE A 162 -1.40 -15.51 -2.71
CA PHE A 162 -0.21 -15.73 -3.52
C PHE A 162 -0.55 -15.67 -5.01
N LYS A 163 0.39 -15.17 -5.82
CA LYS A 163 0.33 -15.28 -7.29
C LYS A 163 0.64 -16.72 -7.70
N GLU A 164 0.17 -17.14 -8.86
CA GLU A 164 0.54 -18.45 -9.43
C GLU A 164 2.06 -18.59 -9.60
N THR A 165 2.73 -17.45 -9.84
CA THR A 165 4.18 -17.35 -10.02
C THR A 165 4.94 -17.05 -8.72
N THR A 166 4.35 -17.31 -7.56
CA THR A 166 5.00 -17.04 -6.28
C THR A 166 6.32 -17.80 -6.13
N LYS A 167 7.29 -17.14 -5.51
CA LYS A 167 8.60 -17.75 -5.17
C LYS A 167 8.60 -18.43 -3.80
N VAL A 168 7.53 -18.26 -3.03
CA VAL A 168 7.40 -18.88 -1.70
C VAL A 168 7.32 -20.39 -1.86
N ASN A 169 8.12 -21.12 -1.07
CA ASN A 169 8.16 -22.56 -1.11
C ASN A 169 6.84 -23.17 -0.60
N PRO A 170 6.07 -23.90 -1.41
CA PRO A 170 4.83 -24.51 -0.98
C PRO A 170 5.00 -25.51 0.16
N GLY A 171 6.14 -26.24 0.19
CA GLY A 171 6.47 -27.15 1.27
C GLY A 171 6.62 -26.45 2.62
N TYR A 172 7.17 -25.23 2.61
CA TYR A 172 7.27 -24.42 3.81
C TYR A 172 5.88 -23.97 4.30
N ILE A 173 5.00 -23.53 3.40
CA ILE A 173 3.61 -23.16 3.76
C ILE A 173 2.88 -24.36 4.40
N ILE A 174 3.04 -25.55 3.81
CA ILE A 174 2.47 -26.80 4.37
C ILE A 174 3.01 -27.05 5.78
N SER A 175 4.32 -26.91 5.97
CA SER A 175 4.95 -27.11 7.29
C SER A 175 4.44 -26.11 8.34
N LEU A 176 4.22 -24.85 7.96
CA LEU A 176 3.62 -23.83 8.86
C LEU A 176 2.22 -24.22 9.32
N VAL A 177 1.39 -24.67 8.39
CA VAL A 177 0.01 -25.10 8.72
C VAL A 177 0.02 -26.35 9.62
N GLN A 178 0.95 -27.28 9.41
CA GLN A 178 1.07 -28.48 10.22
C GLN A 178 1.65 -28.20 11.62
N THR A 179 2.67 -27.33 11.70
CA THR A 179 3.38 -27.08 12.96
C THR A 179 2.70 -26.00 13.81
N LYS A 180 1.97 -25.05 13.19
CA LYS A 180 1.31 -23.93 13.86
C LYS A 180 -0.16 -23.82 13.41
N PRO A 181 -1.02 -24.86 13.58
CA PRO A 181 -2.38 -24.90 13.04
C PRO A 181 -3.32 -23.87 13.69
N ASN A 182 -2.96 -23.35 14.86
CA ASN A 182 -3.72 -22.30 15.52
C ASN A 182 -3.45 -20.89 14.93
N THR A 183 -2.37 -20.75 14.19
CA THR A 183 -1.96 -19.46 13.58
C THR A 183 -2.17 -19.46 12.08
N PHE A 184 -1.94 -20.59 11.40
CA PHE A 184 -1.98 -20.71 9.95
C PHE A 184 -2.99 -21.77 9.52
N LYS A 185 -3.83 -21.43 8.54
CA LYS A 185 -4.80 -22.35 7.94
C LYS A 185 -4.84 -22.14 6.43
N PHE A 186 -5.05 -23.20 5.67
CA PHE A 186 -5.33 -23.06 4.24
C PHE A 186 -6.73 -22.48 4.03
N GLU A 187 -6.85 -21.55 3.08
CA GLU A 187 -8.11 -20.98 2.60
C GLU A 187 -8.12 -21.02 1.06
N GLY A 188 -8.46 -22.17 0.50
CA GLY A 188 -8.34 -22.42 -0.94
C GLY A 188 -6.90 -22.76 -1.37
N SER A 189 -6.63 -22.69 -2.69
CA SER A 189 -5.35 -23.13 -3.26
C SER A 189 -4.24 -22.08 -3.19
N GLN A 190 -4.59 -20.80 -3.10
CA GLN A 190 -3.66 -19.67 -3.18
C GLN A 190 -3.73 -18.72 -1.98
N LYS A 191 -4.49 -19.08 -0.93
CA LYS A 191 -4.67 -18.24 0.26
C LYS A 191 -4.23 -18.95 1.52
N LEU A 192 -3.48 -18.23 2.33
CA LEU A 192 -3.10 -18.61 3.68
C LEU A 192 -3.84 -17.70 4.67
N ARG A 193 -4.68 -18.29 5.50
CA ARG A 193 -5.38 -17.59 6.57
C ARG A 193 -4.50 -17.48 7.80
N LEU A 194 -4.43 -16.28 8.35
CA LEU A 194 -3.72 -15.93 9.57
C LEU A 194 -4.73 -15.78 10.71
N VAL A 195 -4.60 -16.62 11.74
CA VAL A 195 -5.52 -16.64 12.91
C VAL A 195 -4.72 -16.17 14.12
N LYS A 196 -4.35 -14.88 14.13
CA LYS A 196 -3.64 -14.27 15.24
C LYS A 196 -4.24 -12.91 15.56
N LYS A 197 -4.63 -12.68 16.80
CA LYS A 197 -5.03 -11.35 17.26
C LYS A 197 -3.81 -10.47 17.44
N THR A 198 -3.93 -9.23 17.01
CA THR A 198 -2.92 -8.17 17.16
C THR A 198 -3.64 -6.93 17.66
N GLU A 199 -3.27 -6.43 18.83
CA GLU A 199 -3.97 -5.30 19.46
C GLU A 199 -3.49 -3.96 18.91
N THR A 200 -2.19 -3.85 18.60
CA THR A 200 -1.56 -2.61 18.17
C THR A 200 -1.10 -2.66 16.71
N ALA A 201 -0.92 -1.48 16.10
CA ALA A 201 -0.34 -1.34 14.77
C ALA A 201 1.07 -1.97 14.72
N LYS A 202 1.89 -1.71 15.73
CA LYS A 202 3.25 -2.23 15.83
C LYS A 202 3.30 -3.75 15.87
N GLU A 203 2.43 -4.39 16.66
CA GLU A 203 2.32 -5.86 16.69
C GLU A 203 1.92 -6.42 15.33
N ARG A 204 1.03 -5.74 14.62
CA ARG A 204 0.53 -6.16 13.31
C ARG A 204 1.61 -6.09 12.25
N ILE A 205 2.34 -4.97 12.23
CA ILE A 205 3.49 -4.78 11.34
C ILE A 205 4.56 -5.83 11.64
N ALA A 206 4.96 -6.00 12.90
CA ALA A 206 5.97 -6.98 13.29
C ALA A 206 5.57 -8.39 12.87
N PHE A 207 4.32 -8.78 13.13
CA PHE A 207 3.82 -10.11 12.79
C PHE A 207 3.90 -10.41 11.28
N ILE A 208 3.46 -9.47 10.43
CA ILE A 208 3.52 -9.71 8.98
C ILE A 208 4.95 -9.61 8.43
N SER A 209 5.77 -8.73 8.99
CA SER A 209 7.18 -8.60 8.61
C SER A 209 7.96 -9.88 8.91
N ASP A 210 7.74 -10.51 10.06
CA ASP A 210 8.34 -11.79 10.43
C ASP A 210 7.94 -12.91 9.44
N ILE A 211 6.65 -12.99 9.09
CA ILE A 211 6.16 -13.98 8.12
C ILE A 211 6.82 -13.79 6.75
N ILE A 212 6.88 -12.55 6.26
CA ILE A 212 7.47 -12.24 4.96
C ILE A 212 8.98 -12.50 4.98
N ALA A 213 9.66 -12.19 6.08
CA ALA A 213 11.08 -12.50 6.24
C ALA A 213 11.35 -14.01 6.24
N ASP A 214 10.50 -14.79 6.89
CA ASP A 214 10.60 -16.24 6.88
C ASP A 214 10.32 -16.81 5.48
N PHE A 215 9.32 -16.30 4.77
CA PHE A 215 9.09 -16.68 3.37
C PHE A 215 10.27 -16.35 2.46
N ALA A 216 10.96 -15.23 2.68
CA ALA A 216 12.13 -14.84 1.91
C ALA A 216 13.32 -15.78 2.15
N LYS A 217 13.53 -16.26 3.39
CA LYS A 217 14.60 -17.24 3.71
C LYS A 217 14.34 -18.60 3.06
N GLU A 218 13.09 -18.98 2.93
CA GLU A 218 12.65 -20.28 2.39
C GLU A 218 12.19 -20.18 0.92
N SER A 219 12.45 -19.05 0.25
CA SER A 219 12.14 -18.86 -1.18
C SER A 219 13.08 -19.67 -2.07
N ARG A 220 12.56 -20.08 -3.23
CA ARG A 220 13.31 -20.83 -4.27
C ARG A 220 14.12 -19.89 -5.15
#